data_3935186905e1cc4cdb8b07a482cf3067
#
_entry.id   3935186905e1cc4cdb8b07a482cf3067
#
_cell.length_a   1.000
_cell.length_b   1.000
_cell.length_c   1.000
_cell.angle_alpha   90.00
_cell.angle_beta   90.00
_cell.angle_gamma   90.00
#
_symmetry.space_group_name_H-M   'P 1'
#
loop_
_entity.id
_entity.type
_entity.pdbx_description
1 polymer ?
#
loop_
_entity_poly.entity_id
_entity_poly.type
_entity_poly.pdbx_seq_one_letter_code
_entity_poly.pdbx_strand_id
1 'polypeptide(L)'
;MKQFRSLMVSIIFLATLPLLAADTYNVDKVHSAAEFKIRHMVSNVGGKFTDFSGTVNADRAKPENSTVEFTIQTASIDTGTPDRDKHLRSADFFDVEKYPTITFKSTKITPTKTKDTYDVTGDLTMHGVTKRITLPVTFLGFVKDPWGNERAGFELETTLNRKDYGIVWNQALDAGGYLLGEDVKIAVNLEAVKKK
;
A
#
# COMPACT_ATOMS: atom_id res chain seq x y z
N MET A 1 -21.28 64.71 -41.00
CA MET A 1 -20.28 64.19 -40.05
C MET A 1 -20.75 62.80 -39.57
N LYS A 2 -20.19 61.70 -40.14
CA LYS A 2 -20.53 60.34 -39.76
C LYS A 2 -19.48 59.84 -38.77
N GLN A 3 -19.90 59.58 -37.53
CA GLN A 3 -19.03 59.02 -36.50
C GLN A 3 -18.91 57.49 -36.72
N PHE A 4 -17.72 57.00 -37.01
CA PHE A 4 -17.36 55.55 -36.97
C PHE A 4 -17.11 55.14 -35.51
N ARG A 5 -17.97 54.30 -34.93
CA ARG A 5 -17.75 53.65 -33.66
C ARG A 5 -16.92 52.39 -33.94
N SER A 6 -15.65 52.42 -33.55
CA SER A 6 -14.75 51.26 -33.59
C SER A 6 -15.16 50.30 -32.48
N LEU A 7 -15.58 49.08 -32.85
CA LEU A 7 -15.90 47.98 -31.93
C LEU A 7 -14.61 47.23 -31.63
N MET A 8 -14.00 47.44 -30.45
CA MET A 8 -12.87 46.67 -29.97
C MET A 8 -13.37 45.29 -29.52
N VAL A 9 -13.11 44.24 -30.28
CA VAL A 9 -13.35 42.85 -29.89
C VAL A 9 -12.14 42.38 -29.09
N SER A 10 -12.27 42.31 -27.75
CA SER A 10 -11.26 41.71 -26.88
C SER A 10 -11.32 40.18 -27.02
N ILE A 11 -10.36 39.61 -27.70
CA ILE A 11 -10.16 38.14 -27.75
C ILE A 11 -9.52 37.71 -26.41
N ILE A 12 -10.33 37.08 -25.55
CA ILE A 12 -9.83 36.42 -24.33
C ILE A 12 -9.16 35.13 -24.76
N PHE A 13 -7.84 35.10 -24.70
CA PHE A 13 -7.04 33.88 -24.93
C PHE A 13 -7.14 33.01 -23.66
N LEU A 14 -8.02 32.01 -23.70
CA LEU A 14 -8.12 31.00 -22.63
C LEU A 14 -6.90 30.08 -22.78
N ALA A 15 -5.85 30.32 -22.00
CA ALA A 15 -4.69 29.43 -21.92
C ALA A 15 -5.14 28.14 -21.27
N THR A 16 -5.30 27.07 -22.05
CA THR A 16 -5.47 25.71 -21.52
C THR A 16 -4.12 25.25 -20.96
N LEU A 17 -3.98 25.28 -19.63
CA LEU A 17 -2.86 24.65 -18.96
C LEU A 17 -2.93 23.14 -19.27
N PRO A 18 -1.83 22.51 -19.74
CA PRO A 18 -1.81 21.09 -19.92
C PRO A 18 -2.06 20.42 -18.55
N LEU A 19 -3.08 19.59 -18.46
CA LEU A 19 -3.30 18.72 -17.32
C LEU A 19 -2.12 17.73 -17.35
N LEU A 20 -1.14 17.91 -16.46
CA LEU A 20 -0.04 16.95 -16.29
C LEU A 20 -0.67 15.63 -15.87
N ALA A 21 -0.61 14.65 -16.74
CA ALA A 21 -1.07 13.31 -16.42
C ALA A 21 -0.23 12.74 -15.27
N ALA A 22 -0.88 12.01 -14.36
CA ALA A 22 -0.17 11.33 -13.29
C ALA A 22 0.87 10.33 -13.85
N ASP A 23 2.06 10.33 -13.28
CA ASP A 23 3.11 9.38 -13.63
C ASP A 23 2.82 8.02 -12.99
N THR A 24 2.92 6.95 -13.77
CA THR A 24 2.71 5.58 -13.28
C THR A 24 4.04 4.96 -12.85
N TYR A 25 4.09 4.44 -11.62
CA TYR A 25 5.23 3.70 -11.05
C TYR A 25 4.80 2.29 -10.73
N ASN A 26 5.60 1.29 -11.12
CA ASN A 26 5.40 -0.11 -10.74
C ASN A 26 6.37 -0.50 -9.63
N VAL A 27 5.89 -1.20 -8.62
CA VAL A 27 6.70 -1.68 -7.50
C VAL A 27 7.82 -2.58 -8.00
N ASP A 28 9.05 -2.28 -7.60
CA ASP A 28 10.23 -3.12 -7.81
C ASP A 28 10.36 -4.09 -6.63
N LYS A 29 9.90 -5.32 -6.84
CA LYS A 29 9.89 -6.38 -5.82
C LYS A 29 11.30 -6.70 -5.27
N VAL A 30 12.35 -6.48 -6.07
CA VAL A 30 13.73 -6.80 -5.66
C VAL A 30 14.24 -5.81 -4.59
N HIS A 31 13.78 -4.55 -4.65
CA HIS A 31 14.17 -3.49 -3.73
C HIS A 31 13.05 -3.10 -2.75
N SER A 32 12.08 -4.00 -2.57
CA SER A 32 10.91 -3.77 -1.71
C SER A 32 10.71 -4.91 -0.72
N ALA A 33 10.05 -4.62 0.40
CA ALA A 33 9.73 -5.60 1.43
C ALA A 33 8.29 -5.40 1.94
N ALA A 34 7.60 -6.53 2.18
CA ALA A 34 6.31 -6.57 2.86
C ALA A 34 6.42 -7.53 4.05
N GLU A 35 6.59 -7.00 5.24
CA GLU A 35 6.93 -7.73 6.46
C GLU A 35 5.83 -7.64 7.50
N PHE A 36 5.80 -8.63 8.39
CA PHE A 36 4.90 -8.64 9.53
C PHE A 36 5.55 -9.20 10.79
N LYS A 37 5.00 -8.87 11.94
CA LYS A 37 5.41 -9.40 13.24
C LYS A 37 4.20 -9.57 14.14
N ILE A 38 4.11 -10.74 14.80
CA ILE A 38 3.04 -11.07 15.73
C ILE A 38 3.61 -11.56 17.07
N ARG A 39 2.91 -11.29 18.16
CA ARG A 39 3.22 -11.83 19.49
C ARG A 39 2.96 -13.33 19.50
N HIS A 40 3.93 -14.11 20.02
CA HIS A 40 3.84 -15.53 20.29
C HIS A 40 4.30 -15.77 21.72
N MET A 41 3.38 -16.13 22.63
CA MET A 41 3.66 -16.27 24.07
C MET A 41 4.51 -15.11 24.61
N VAL A 42 5.78 -15.36 24.90
CA VAL A 42 6.72 -14.41 25.51
C VAL A 42 7.65 -13.71 24.49
N SER A 43 7.55 -14.07 23.19
CA SER A 43 8.40 -13.56 22.10
C SER A 43 7.56 -12.97 20.97
N ASN A 44 8.23 -12.56 19.91
CA ASN A 44 7.57 -12.18 18.63
C ASN A 44 8.09 -13.09 17.53
N VAL A 45 7.20 -13.47 16.62
CA VAL A 45 7.51 -14.15 15.38
C VAL A 45 7.34 -13.14 14.23
N GLY A 46 8.37 -13.01 13.40
CA GLY A 46 8.34 -12.22 12.18
C GLY A 46 8.23 -13.12 10.95
N GLY A 47 7.79 -12.52 9.87
CA GLY A 47 7.75 -13.13 8.55
C GLY A 47 7.56 -12.06 7.48
N LYS A 48 7.55 -12.50 6.23
CA LYS A 48 7.38 -11.64 5.05
C LYS A 48 6.54 -12.35 3.99
N PHE A 49 6.08 -11.58 3.03
CA PHE A 49 5.59 -12.12 1.76
C PHE A 49 6.64 -11.87 0.69
N THR A 50 6.98 -12.90 -0.08
CA THR A 50 8.04 -12.85 -1.08
C THR A 50 7.53 -12.59 -2.49
N ASP A 51 6.19 -12.59 -2.70
CA ASP A 51 5.57 -12.31 -3.98
C ASP A 51 4.43 -11.29 -3.81
N PHE A 52 4.68 -10.10 -4.34
CA PHE A 52 3.74 -8.99 -4.35
C PHE A 52 3.99 -8.10 -5.56
N SER A 53 3.01 -7.29 -5.89
CA SER A 53 3.09 -6.27 -6.95
C SER A 53 2.26 -5.05 -6.56
N GLY A 54 2.52 -3.93 -7.20
CA GLY A 54 1.75 -2.73 -6.96
C GLY A 54 1.99 -1.67 -8.02
N THR A 55 1.06 -0.73 -8.09
CA THR A 55 1.14 0.43 -8.98
C THR A 55 0.78 1.68 -8.21
N VAL A 56 1.58 2.72 -8.37
CA VAL A 56 1.32 4.06 -7.87
C VAL A 56 1.16 4.98 -9.07
N ASN A 57 -0.02 5.60 -9.24
CA ASN A 57 -0.20 6.71 -10.17
C ASN A 57 0.00 8.00 -9.38
N ALA A 58 1.14 8.66 -9.55
CA ALA A 58 1.55 9.80 -8.76
C ALA A 58 1.28 11.11 -9.50
N ASP A 59 0.38 11.94 -8.97
CA ASP A 59 0.24 13.35 -9.33
C ASP A 59 1.19 14.17 -8.45
N ARG A 60 2.32 14.62 -9.01
CA ARG A 60 3.33 15.37 -8.26
C ARG A 60 2.90 16.76 -7.85
N ALA A 61 1.99 17.36 -8.62
CA ALA A 61 1.48 18.70 -8.36
C ALA A 61 0.39 18.67 -7.28
N LYS A 62 -0.37 17.57 -7.23
CA LYS A 62 -1.49 17.37 -6.30
C LYS A 62 -1.47 15.92 -5.80
N PRO A 63 -0.65 15.58 -4.80
CA PRO A 63 -0.52 14.21 -4.29
C PRO A 63 -1.84 13.57 -3.87
N GLU A 64 -2.83 14.37 -3.49
CA GLU A 64 -4.19 13.92 -3.16
C GLU A 64 -4.96 13.30 -4.34
N ASN A 65 -4.54 13.57 -5.59
CA ASN A 65 -5.10 12.95 -6.79
C ASN A 65 -4.41 11.62 -7.15
N SER A 66 -3.36 11.25 -6.41
CA SER A 66 -2.63 10.00 -6.65
C SER A 66 -3.48 8.80 -6.26
N THR A 67 -3.14 7.63 -6.82
CA THR A 67 -3.80 6.37 -6.49
C THR A 67 -2.77 5.26 -6.28
N VAL A 68 -3.13 4.29 -5.43
CA VAL A 68 -2.29 3.13 -5.11
C VAL A 68 -3.13 1.86 -5.24
N GLU A 69 -2.59 0.87 -5.93
CA GLU A 69 -3.07 -0.51 -5.94
C GLU A 69 -1.91 -1.43 -5.55
N PHE A 70 -2.17 -2.37 -4.63
CA PHE A 70 -1.16 -3.31 -4.15
C PHE A 70 -1.77 -4.70 -3.98
N THR A 71 -1.04 -5.73 -4.40
CA THR A 71 -1.48 -7.12 -4.33
C THR A 71 -0.35 -7.98 -3.79
N ILE A 72 -0.66 -8.84 -2.82
CA ILE A 72 0.24 -9.83 -2.23
C ILE A 72 -0.31 -11.22 -2.56
N GLN A 73 0.55 -12.14 -3.00
CA GLN A 73 0.21 -13.55 -3.12
C GLN A 73 0.32 -14.21 -1.74
N THR A 74 -0.81 -14.68 -1.18
CA THR A 74 -0.84 -15.24 0.19
C THR A 74 0.03 -16.49 0.35
N ALA A 75 0.16 -17.29 -0.71
CA ALA A 75 1.02 -18.47 -0.73
C ALA A 75 2.52 -18.15 -0.58
N SER A 76 2.92 -16.89 -0.80
CA SER A 76 4.31 -16.45 -0.70
C SER A 76 4.77 -16.15 0.72
N ILE A 77 3.96 -16.44 1.72
CA ILE A 77 4.30 -16.24 3.14
C ILE A 77 5.53 -17.09 3.50
N ASP A 78 6.50 -16.43 4.14
CA ASP A 78 7.77 -17.00 4.55
C ASP A 78 8.16 -16.46 5.94
N THR A 79 8.28 -17.36 6.89
CA THR A 79 8.74 -17.08 8.26
C THR A 79 10.08 -17.76 8.56
N GLY A 80 10.72 -18.36 7.54
CA GLY A 80 11.95 -19.13 7.68
C GLY A 80 11.77 -20.48 8.36
N THR A 81 10.52 -20.97 8.53
CA THR A 81 10.21 -22.26 9.16
C THR A 81 9.15 -22.98 8.32
N PRO A 82 9.53 -24.00 7.54
CA PRO A 82 8.65 -24.65 6.55
C PRO A 82 7.32 -25.18 7.12
N ASP A 83 7.35 -25.82 8.29
CA ASP A 83 6.12 -26.35 8.90
C ASP A 83 5.16 -25.24 9.34
N ARG A 84 5.70 -24.14 9.87
CA ARG A 84 4.89 -22.97 10.20
C ARG A 84 4.31 -22.33 8.95
N ASP A 85 5.10 -22.19 7.89
CA ASP A 85 4.66 -21.61 6.63
C ASP A 85 3.57 -22.47 5.99
N LYS A 86 3.68 -23.79 6.07
CA LYS A 86 2.62 -24.71 5.64
C LYS A 86 1.33 -24.52 6.44
N HIS A 87 1.42 -24.36 7.77
CA HIS A 87 0.25 -24.12 8.62
C HIS A 87 -0.37 -22.75 8.33
N LEU A 88 0.45 -21.72 8.13
CA LEU A 88 -0.05 -20.38 7.77
C LEU A 88 -0.79 -20.36 6.42
N ARG A 89 -0.45 -21.24 5.47
CA ARG A 89 -1.16 -21.39 4.20
C ARG A 89 -2.47 -22.18 4.31
N SER A 90 -2.68 -22.94 5.38
CA SER A 90 -3.87 -23.77 5.56
C SER A 90 -5.14 -22.95 5.88
N ALA A 91 -6.28 -23.65 5.92
CA ALA A 91 -7.59 -23.10 6.27
C ALA A 91 -7.66 -22.52 7.71
N ASP A 92 -6.73 -22.86 8.60
CA ASP A 92 -6.62 -22.28 9.94
C ASP A 92 -6.19 -20.80 9.90
N PHE A 93 -5.51 -20.38 8.83
CA PHE A 93 -4.97 -19.02 8.70
C PHE A 93 -5.36 -18.36 7.38
N PHE A 94 -4.49 -18.36 6.36
CA PHE A 94 -4.75 -17.62 5.13
C PHE A 94 -5.65 -18.34 4.13
N ASP A 95 -5.81 -19.67 4.25
CA ASP A 95 -6.62 -20.48 3.32
C ASP A 95 -6.31 -20.12 1.86
N VAL A 96 -5.03 -20.28 1.47
CA VAL A 96 -4.49 -19.71 0.24
C VAL A 96 -5.14 -20.26 -1.03
N GLU A 97 -5.74 -21.45 -0.98
CA GLU A 97 -6.48 -22.04 -2.10
C GLU A 97 -7.78 -21.28 -2.36
N LYS A 98 -8.44 -20.82 -1.29
CA LYS A 98 -9.69 -20.07 -1.38
C LYS A 98 -9.46 -18.55 -1.49
N TYR A 99 -8.43 -18.06 -0.82
CA TYR A 99 -8.09 -16.63 -0.75
C TYR A 99 -6.63 -16.40 -1.20
N PRO A 100 -6.34 -16.52 -2.50
CA PRO A 100 -4.98 -16.51 -3.01
C PRO A 100 -4.26 -15.15 -2.88
N THR A 101 -5.01 -14.07 -2.64
CA THR A 101 -4.44 -12.71 -2.61
C THR A 101 -4.93 -11.89 -1.42
N ILE A 102 -4.04 -10.99 -0.96
CA ILE A 102 -4.40 -9.80 -0.19
C ILE A 102 -4.31 -8.62 -1.14
N THR A 103 -5.32 -7.76 -1.17
CA THR A 103 -5.35 -6.58 -2.06
C THR A 103 -5.65 -5.32 -1.28
N PHE A 104 -5.00 -4.21 -1.67
CA PHE A 104 -5.31 -2.88 -1.20
C PHE A 104 -5.53 -1.95 -2.39
N LYS A 105 -6.63 -1.17 -2.35
CA LYS A 105 -6.93 -0.15 -3.34
C LYS A 105 -7.28 1.16 -2.66
N SER A 106 -6.48 2.20 -2.90
CA SER A 106 -6.73 3.51 -2.32
C SER A 106 -8.01 4.13 -2.87
N THR A 107 -8.72 4.85 -1.99
CA THR A 107 -9.92 5.64 -2.34
C THR A 107 -9.73 7.11 -2.06
N LYS A 108 -8.78 7.46 -1.18
CA LYS A 108 -8.47 8.84 -0.81
C LYS A 108 -7.04 8.94 -0.29
N ILE A 109 -6.34 10.00 -0.67
CA ILE A 109 -5.03 10.36 -0.12
C ILE A 109 -5.16 11.76 0.48
N THR A 110 -4.68 11.93 1.71
CA THR A 110 -4.79 13.21 2.43
C THR A 110 -3.43 13.55 3.04
N PRO A 111 -2.87 14.74 2.78
CA PRO A 111 -1.65 15.19 3.44
C PRO A 111 -1.86 15.27 4.96
N THR A 112 -0.83 14.91 5.74
CA THR A 112 -0.84 15.07 7.19
C THR A 112 -0.10 16.35 7.62
N LYS A 113 -0.02 16.58 8.93
CA LYS A 113 0.81 17.69 9.48
C LYS A 113 2.30 17.38 9.42
N THR A 114 2.67 16.12 9.30
CA THR A 114 4.06 15.67 9.16
C THR A 114 4.45 15.79 7.68
N LYS A 115 5.57 16.43 7.43
CA LYS A 115 6.09 16.59 6.06
C LYS A 115 6.25 15.22 5.39
N ASP A 116 5.92 15.15 4.11
CA ASP A 116 6.03 13.98 3.25
C ASP A 116 5.28 12.73 3.75
N THR A 117 4.34 12.91 4.71
CA THR A 117 3.49 11.84 5.24
C THR A 117 2.02 12.07 4.84
N TYR A 118 1.38 11.00 4.40
CA TYR A 118 0.02 11.00 3.86
C TYR A 118 -0.83 9.92 4.52
N ASP A 119 -2.07 10.24 4.84
CA ASP A 119 -3.09 9.26 5.19
C ASP A 119 -3.69 8.69 3.91
N VAL A 120 -3.35 7.45 3.60
CA VAL A 120 -3.85 6.72 2.42
C VAL A 120 -5.02 5.84 2.86
N THR A 121 -6.24 6.30 2.63
CA THR A 121 -7.46 5.54 2.91
C THR A 121 -7.79 4.66 1.71
N GLY A 122 -8.13 3.39 1.96
CA GLY A 122 -8.46 2.44 0.92
C GLY A 122 -9.18 1.20 1.44
N ASP A 123 -9.55 0.34 0.51
CA ASP A 123 -10.20 -0.93 0.80
C ASP A 123 -9.13 -2.04 0.82
N LEU A 124 -8.90 -2.62 2.01
CA LEU A 124 -8.04 -3.80 2.21
C LEU A 124 -8.91 -5.04 2.21
N THR A 125 -8.65 -5.96 1.28
CA THR A 125 -9.28 -7.27 1.23
C THR A 125 -8.26 -8.34 1.62
N MET A 126 -8.58 -9.12 2.64
CA MET A 126 -7.77 -10.23 3.13
C MET A 126 -8.68 -11.34 3.62
N HIS A 127 -8.38 -12.59 3.31
CA HIS A 127 -9.15 -13.77 3.74
C HIS A 127 -10.66 -13.62 3.44
N GLY A 128 -11.01 -13.05 2.27
CA GLY A 128 -12.40 -12.81 1.83
C GLY A 128 -13.13 -11.64 2.51
N VAL A 129 -12.50 -10.96 3.47
CA VAL A 129 -13.10 -9.82 4.18
C VAL A 129 -12.49 -8.52 3.65
N THR A 130 -13.33 -7.57 3.27
CA THR A 130 -12.92 -6.22 2.86
C THR A 130 -13.23 -5.20 3.96
N LYS A 131 -12.23 -4.43 4.37
CA LYS A 131 -12.41 -3.32 5.31
C LYS A 131 -11.78 -2.05 4.75
N ARG A 132 -12.45 -0.94 4.98
CA ARG A 132 -11.86 0.39 4.73
C ARG A 132 -10.92 0.74 5.87
N ILE A 133 -9.65 0.95 5.54
CA ILE A 133 -8.61 1.33 6.49
C ILE A 133 -7.88 2.57 6.01
N THR A 134 -7.15 3.21 6.93
CA THR A 134 -6.25 4.33 6.62
C THR A 134 -4.84 3.94 7.02
N LEU A 135 -3.91 4.04 6.09
CA LEU A 135 -2.50 3.71 6.25
C LEU A 135 -1.67 4.99 6.28
N PRO A 136 -0.84 5.21 7.31
CA PRO A 136 0.12 6.31 7.32
C PRO A 136 1.29 5.96 6.40
N VAL A 137 1.43 6.67 5.28
CA VAL A 137 2.49 6.42 4.29
C VAL A 137 3.44 7.61 4.26
N THR A 138 4.72 7.35 4.44
CA THR A 138 5.79 8.33 4.24
C THR A 138 6.34 8.19 2.83
N PHE A 139 6.35 9.30 2.10
CA PHE A 139 7.01 9.41 0.80
C PHE A 139 8.47 9.79 1.00
N LEU A 140 9.39 8.95 0.50
CA LEU A 140 10.84 9.12 0.69
C LEU A 140 11.49 9.95 -0.42
N GLY A 141 10.75 10.28 -1.49
CA GLY A 141 11.24 11.11 -2.58
C GLY A 141 11.30 10.40 -3.93
N PHE A 142 11.67 11.18 -4.93
CA PHE A 142 12.00 10.69 -6.28
C PHE A 142 13.51 10.78 -6.49
N VAL A 143 14.08 9.77 -7.14
CA VAL A 143 15.50 9.74 -7.50
C VAL A 143 15.66 9.15 -8.90
N LYS A 144 16.67 9.62 -9.63
CA LYS A 144 17.08 9.00 -10.89
C LYS A 144 18.21 8.03 -10.62
N ASP A 145 18.05 6.77 -11.01
CA ASP A 145 19.07 5.75 -10.84
C ASP A 145 20.21 5.92 -11.89
N PRO A 146 21.37 5.25 -11.71
CA PRO A 146 22.49 5.36 -12.65
C PRO A 146 22.17 4.89 -14.07
N TRP A 147 21.12 4.13 -14.27
CA TRP A 147 20.67 3.65 -15.58
C TRP A 147 19.60 4.55 -16.23
N GLY A 148 19.28 5.66 -15.56
CA GLY A 148 18.37 6.68 -16.08
C GLY A 148 16.89 6.43 -15.79
N ASN A 149 16.53 5.39 -15.01
CA ASN A 149 15.16 5.19 -14.59
C ASN A 149 14.84 6.11 -13.41
N GLU A 150 13.63 6.61 -13.35
CA GLU A 150 13.14 7.35 -12.22
C GLU A 150 12.47 6.40 -11.23
N ARG A 151 12.83 6.53 -9.95
CA ARG A 151 12.36 5.72 -8.84
C ARG A 151 11.65 6.59 -7.80
N ALA A 152 10.68 6.01 -7.12
CA ALA A 152 9.96 6.61 -6.01
C ALA A 152 10.01 5.68 -4.80
N GLY A 153 10.29 6.23 -3.61
CA GLY A 153 10.36 5.45 -2.37
C GLY A 153 9.17 5.73 -1.45
N PHE A 154 8.68 4.67 -0.78
CA PHE A 154 7.57 4.76 0.19
C PHE A 154 7.82 3.81 1.35
N GLU A 155 7.40 4.22 2.54
CA GLU A 155 7.38 3.35 3.70
C GLU A 155 6.08 3.52 4.50
N LEU A 156 5.66 2.47 5.18
CA LEU A 156 4.59 2.52 6.15
C LEU A 156 4.81 1.50 7.25
N GLU A 157 4.36 1.85 8.45
CA GLU A 157 4.17 0.93 9.55
C GLU A 157 2.73 1.06 10.08
N THR A 158 2.10 -0.07 10.38
CA THR A 158 0.75 -0.09 10.95
C THR A 158 0.54 -1.35 11.78
N THR A 159 -0.60 -1.42 12.47
CA THR A 159 -1.04 -2.61 13.19
C THR A 159 -2.44 -2.98 12.75
N LEU A 160 -2.65 -4.25 12.41
CA LEU A 160 -3.95 -4.80 12.05
C LEU A 160 -4.35 -5.91 13.04
N ASN A 161 -5.61 -5.95 13.42
CA ASN A 161 -6.14 -7.10 14.16
C ASN A 161 -6.53 -8.21 13.17
N ARG A 162 -5.85 -9.38 13.25
CA ARG A 162 -6.07 -10.49 12.33
C ARG A 162 -7.49 -11.07 12.38
N LYS A 163 -8.13 -11.00 13.56
CA LYS A 163 -9.51 -11.48 13.75
C LYS A 163 -10.52 -10.66 12.98
N ASP A 164 -10.20 -9.40 12.70
CA ASP A 164 -11.02 -8.51 11.87
C ASP A 164 -11.21 -9.01 10.45
N TYR A 165 -10.32 -9.91 10.01
CA TYR A 165 -10.33 -10.53 8.70
C TYR A 165 -10.64 -12.04 8.77
N GLY A 166 -11.23 -12.52 9.90
CA GLY A 166 -11.62 -13.91 10.04
C GLY A 166 -10.46 -14.90 10.31
N ILE A 167 -9.23 -14.43 10.49
CA ILE A 167 -8.09 -15.29 10.87
C ILE A 167 -8.11 -15.44 12.40
N VAL A 168 -8.85 -16.43 12.88
CA VAL A 168 -9.22 -16.56 14.30
C VAL A 168 -8.48 -17.67 15.03
N TRP A 169 -7.79 -18.55 14.32
CA TRP A 169 -7.10 -19.70 14.94
C TRP A 169 -6.22 -19.25 16.12
N ASN A 170 -6.32 -19.97 17.22
CA ASN A 170 -5.46 -19.80 18.39
C ASN A 170 -5.49 -21.04 19.27
N GLN A 171 -4.58 -21.15 20.20
CA GLN A 171 -4.54 -22.21 21.20
C GLN A 171 -4.51 -21.58 22.59
N ALA A 172 -5.38 -22.04 23.49
CA ALA A 172 -5.33 -21.65 24.89
C ALA A 172 -4.11 -22.29 25.57
N LEU A 173 -3.55 -21.60 26.54
CA LEU A 173 -2.43 -22.07 27.35
C LEU A 173 -2.94 -22.52 28.73
N ASP A 174 -2.33 -23.59 29.30
CA ASP A 174 -2.73 -24.14 30.60
C ASP A 174 -2.61 -23.12 31.74
N ALA A 175 -1.65 -22.21 31.64
CA ALA A 175 -1.43 -21.10 32.60
C ALA A 175 -2.37 -19.90 32.38
N GLY A 176 -3.32 -20.02 31.44
CA GLY A 176 -4.21 -18.93 30.98
C GLY A 176 -3.60 -18.09 29.87
N GLY A 177 -4.48 -17.46 29.06
CA GLY A 177 -4.11 -16.69 27.89
C GLY A 177 -4.05 -17.55 26.61
N TYR A 178 -3.42 -17.00 25.58
CA TYR A 178 -3.39 -17.58 24.24
C TYR A 178 -1.97 -17.61 23.66
N LEU A 179 -1.76 -18.59 22.77
CA LEU A 179 -0.48 -18.80 22.07
C LEU A 179 -0.09 -17.60 21.21
N LEU A 180 -1.06 -17.05 20.46
CA LEU A 180 -0.84 -15.94 19.52
C LEU A 180 -1.59 -14.68 19.96
N GLY A 181 -0.94 -13.53 19.75
CA GLY A 181 -1.60 -12.23 19.80
C GLY A 181 -2.63 -12.05 18.67
N GLU A 182 -3.46 -11.04 18.81
CA GLU A 182 -4.46 -10.67 17.80
C GLU A 182 -3.92 -9.60 16.86
N ASP A 183 -3.10 -8.71 17.40
CA ASP A 183 -2.50 -7.59 16.68
C ASP A 183 -1.24 -8.03 15.94
N VAL A 184 -1.21 -7.73 14.65
CA VAL A 184 -0.10 -7.98 13.73
C VAL A 184 0.48 -6.64 13.32
N LYS A 185 1.75 -6.42 13.65
CA LYS A 185 2.50 -5.26 13.17
C LYS A 185 2.92 -5.52 11.73
N ILE A 186 2.69 -4.54 10.89
CA ILE A 186 2.99 -4.56 9.45
C ILE A 186 4.04 -3.48 9.19
N ALA A 187 5.08 -3.83 8.45
CA ALA A 187 6.07 -2.90 7.93
C ALA A 187 6.23 -3.13 6.42
N VAL A 188 6.06 -2.08 5.63
CA VAL A 188 6.21 -2.15 4.18
C VAL A 188 7.16 -1.05 3.72
N ASN A 189 8.20 -1.45 2.99
CA ASN A 189 9.15 -0.56 2.33
C ASN A 189 9.07 -0.82 0.84
N LEU A 190 8.77 0.20 0.05
CA LEU A 190 8.58 0.07 -1.39
C LEU A 190 9.51 1.01 -2.15
N GLU A 191 10.16 0.46 -3.14
CA GLU A 191 10.74 1.19 -4.25
C GLU A 191 9.94 0.91 -5.51
N ALA A 192 9.56 1.94 -6.25
CA ALA A 192 8.77 1.80 -7.46
C ALA A 192 9.45 2.52 -8.62
N VAL A 193 9.44 1.92 -9.81
CA VAL A 193 10.07 2.43 -11.02
C VAL A 193 9.02 3.01 -11.95
N LYS A 194 9.30 4.20 -12.47
CA LYS A 194 8.43 4.88 -13.44
C LYS A 194 8.27 4.03 -14.69
N LYS A 195 7.03 3.79 -15.07
CA LYS A 195 6.69 3.14 -16.35
C LYS A 195 7.10 4.06 -17.51
N LYS A 196 7.82 3.49 -18.46
CA LYS A 196 8.20 4.18 -19.72
C LYS A 196 7.03 4.31 -20.66
#